data_2e20e4e03ca5ecdc54b8d32e47e627a6
#
_entry.id   2e20e4e03ca5ecdc54b8d32e47e627a6
#
_cell.length_a   1.000
_cell.length_b   1.000
_cell.length_c   1.000
_cell.angle_alpha   90.00
_cell.angle_beta   90.00
_cell.angle_gamma   90.00
#
_symmetry.space_group_name_H-M   'P 1'
#
loop_
_entity.id
_entity.type
_entity.pdbx_description
1 polymer ?
#
loop_
_entity_poly.entity_id
_entity_poly.type
_entity_poly.pdbx_seq_one_letter_code
_entity_poly.pdbx_strand_id
1 'polypeptide(L)'
;MKVICAGWGRTGTRSLKYALQNLLEVPSYHMQNILLNKKHAKLWQNIIFKKNDSYNWNDIYNGYGACLDFPSCNYYKELMKEYPDAKVILTIRDADSWMKSWNALNREILNSIAFKFFSRIPGTSFYIQKKIHNEAILGQNGMFKGHKNEENIKNEFIKWNESVIKYVPKDRLLVYEIKDGWEPL
;
A
#
# COMPACT_ATOMS: atom_id res chain seq x y z
N MET A 1 -12.19 4.56 10.47
CA MET A 1 -10.95 4.95 9.78
C MET A 1 -10.68 6.43 10.02
N LYS A 2 -9.51 6.77 10.59
CA LYS A 2 -9.10 8.17 10.84
C LYS A 2 -8.03 8.66 9.84
N VAL A 3 -7.16 7.73 9.36
CA VAL A 3 -6.05 8.07 8.48
C VAL A 3 -5.97 7.09 7.32
N ILE A 4 -5.81 7.63 6.11
CA ILE A 4 -5.57 6.89 4.86
C ILE A 4 -4.18 7.27 4.38
N CYS A 5 -3.25 6.31 4.27
CA CYS A 5 -1.94 6.58 3.69
C CYS A 5 -1.94 6.24 2.19
N ALA A 6 -1.72 7.25 1.35
CA ALA A 6 -1.66 7.13 -0.10
C ALA A 6 -0.24 6.89 -0.63
N GLY A 7 0.77 6.90 0.25
CA GLY A 7 2.16 6.65 -0.15
C GLY A 7 2.41 5.18 -0.49
N TRP A 8 3.22 4.95 -1.53
CA TRP A 8 3.63 3.61 -1.91
C TRP A 8 4.55 2.97 -0.87
N GLY A 9 4.58 1.65 -0.84
CA GLY A 9 5.53 0.90 -0.03
C GLY A 9 6.98 1.37 -0.24
N ARG A 10 7.84 1.18 0.76
CA ARG A 10 9.24 1.62 0.81
C ARG A 10 9.47 3.13 1.03
N THR A 11 8.43 3.88 1.31
CA THR A 11 8.50 5.29 1.74
C THR A 11 8.45 5.46 3.27
N GLY A 12 8.68 4.37 4.04
CA GLY A 12 8.64 4.39 5.50
C GLY A 12 7.28 4.02 6.10
N THR A 13 6.38 3.41 5.32
CA THR A 13 5.03 3.01 5.74
C THR A 13 5.01 2.13 6.98
N ARG A 14 6.04 1.29 7.19
CA ARG A 14 6.14 0.45 8.38
C ARG A 14 6.38 1.26 9.65
N SER A 15 7.27 2.25 9.62
CA SER A 15 7.52 3.16 10.74
C SER A 15 6.28 3.99 11.03
N LEU A 16 5.66 4.55 9.99
CA LEU A 16 4.41 5.29 10.12
C LEU A 16 3.27 4.44 10.69
N LYS A 17 3.19 3.16 10.35
CA LYS A 17 2.21 2.23 10.96
C LYS A 17 2.31 2.25 12.49
N TYR A 18 3.52 2.08 13.03
CA TYR A 18 3.71 2.06 14.48
C TYR A 18 3.46 3.44 15.11
N ALA A 19 3.86 4.51 14.44
CA ALA A 19 3.57 5.86 14.89
C ALA A 19 2.06 6.11 15.01
N LEU A 20 1.31 5.78 13.96
CA LEU A 20 -0.16 5.95 13.96
C LEU A 20 -0.85 5.03 14.97
N GLN A 21 -0.35 3.81 15.21
CA GLN A 21 -0.89 2.94 16.26
C GLN A 21 -0.76 3.58 17.65
N ASN A 22 0.38 4.21 17.93
CA ASN A 22 0.60 4.91 19.20
C ASN A 22 -0.28 6.16 19.31
N LEU A 23 -0.35 6.98 18.25
CA LEU A 23 -1.12 8.23 18.28
C LEU A 23 -2.63 8.02 18.30
N LEU A 24 -3.13 6.99 17.64
CA LEU A 24 -4.56 6.71 17.51
C LEU A 24 -5.07 5.73 18.57
N GLU A 25 -4.17 5.05 19.28
CA GLU A 25 -4.46 3.98 20.26
C GLU A 25 -5.29 2.81 19.70
N VAL A 26 -5.24 2.64 18.37
CA VAL A 26 -5.92 1.55 17.66
C VAL A 26 -5.01 0.95 16.58
N PRO A 27 -5.22 -0.32 16.19
CA PRO A 27 -4.41 -0.96 15.15
C PRO A 27 -4.42 -0.19 13.83
N SER A 28 -3.30 -0.26 13.11
CA SER A 28 -3.16 0.24 11.74
C SER A 28 -3.00 -0.91 10.76
N TYR A 29 -3.78 -0.88 9.68
CA TYR A 29 -3.74 -1.89 8.62
C TYR A 29 -2.54 -1.67 7.69
N HIS A 30 -1.83 -2.74 7.36
CA HIS A 30 -0.65 -2.70 6.49
C HIS A 30 -0.57 -3.99 5.66
N MET A 31 0.21 -4.02 4.57
CA MET A 31 0.41 -5.21 3.76
C MET A 31 0.73 -6.47 4.56
N GLN A 32 1.43 -6.34 5.69
CA GLN A 32 1.72 -7.47 6.58
C GLN A 32 0.46 -8.23 7.03
N ASN A 33 -0.68 -7.54 7.15
CA ASN A 33 -1.95 -8.17 7.54
C ASN A 33 -2.45 -9.15 6.47
N ILE A 34 -2.14 -8.90 5.19
CA ILE A 34 -2.49 -9.81 4.09
C ILE A 34 -1.65 -11.09 4.14
N LEU A 35 -0.35 -10.95 4.47
CA LEU A 35 0.56 -12.09 4.60
C LEU A 35 0.13 -13.04 5.71
N LEU A 36 -0.29 -12.47 6.84
CA LEU A 36 -0.59 -13.20 8.06
C LEU A 36 -2.05 -13.71 8.13
N ASN A 37 -2.93 -13.18 7.27
CA ASN A 37 -4.36 -13.48 7.32
C ASN A 37 -4.90 -13.87 5.93
N LYS A 38 -5.16 -15.18 5.76
CA LYS A 38 -5.69 -15.75 4.51
C LYS A 38 -7.07 -15.17 4.14
N LYS A 39 -7.90 -14.78 5.12
CA LYS A 39 -9.21 -14.14 4.85
C LYS A 39 -8.98 -12.80 4.17
N HIS A 40 -8.09 -11.95 4.71
CA HIS A 40 -7.75 -10.67 4.11
C HIS A 40 -7.11 -10.82 2.72
N ALA A 41 -6.23 -11.82 2.53
CA ALA A 41 -5.66 -12.12 1.22
C ALA A 41 -6.74 -12.42 0.17
N LYS A 42 -7.76 -13.23 0.53
CA LYS A 42 -8.88 -13.54 -0.36
C LYS A 42 -9.79 -12.34 -0.64
N LEU A 43 -10.06 -11.49 0.37
CA LEU A 43 -10.83 -10.27 0.18
C LEU A 43 -10.14 -9.34 -0.82
N TRP A 44 -8.86 -9.08 -0.65
CA TRP A 44 -8.07 -8.29 -1.58
C TRP A 44 -7.97 -8.92 -2.97
N GLN A 45 -7.85 -10.24 -3.07
CA GLN A 45 -7.91 -10.94 -4.35
C GLN A 45 -9.23 -10.66 -5.07
N ASN A 46 -10.34 -10.73 -4.37
CA ASN A 46 -11.66 -10.44 -4.95
C ASN A 46 -11.78 -8.99 -5.42
N ILE A 47 -11.31 -8.02 -4.62
CA ILE A 47 -11.32 -6.60 -4.97
C ILE A 47 -10.51 -6.36 -6.25
N ILE A 48 -9.29 -6.90 -6.32
CA ILE A 48 -8.35 -6.61 -7.42
C ILE A 48 -8.77 -7.32 -8.71
N PHE A 49 -9.24 -8.57 -8.64
CA PHE A 49 -9.53 -9.36 -9.84
C PHE A 49 -10.98 -9.27 -10.30
N LYS A 50 -11.95 -9.14 -9.39
CA LYS A 50 -13.37 -9.14 -9.77
C LYS A 50 -13.90 -7.78 -10.16
N LYS A 51 -13.19 -6.69 -9.86
CA LYS A 51 -13.55 -5.29 -10.19
C LYS A 51 -15.05 -4.98 -9.98
N ASN A 52 -15.66 -5.54 -8.93
CA ASN A 52 -17.03 -5.20 -8.58
C ASN A 52 -17.05 -3.78 -8.02
N ASP A 53 -18.03 -2.98 -8.43
CA ASP A 53 -18.12 -1.56 -8.10
C ASP A 53 -18.52 -1.28 -6.64
N SER A 54 -18.85 -2.31 -5.85
CA SER A 54 -19.22 -2.17 -4.45
C SER A 54 -18.43 -3.15 -3.57
N TYR A 55 -17.52 -2.61 -2.78
CA TYR A 55 -16.80 -3.35 -1.74
C TYR A 55 -17.27 -2.87 -0.38
N ASN A 56 -17.54 -3.80 0.53
CA ASN A 56 -17.72 -3.45 1.93
C ASN A 56 -16.33 -3.31 2.58
N TRP A 57 -15.83 -2.08 2.67
CA TRP A 57 -14.54 -1.79 3.27
C TRP A 57 -14.43 -2.22 4.74
N ASN A 58 -15.57 -2.33 5.45
CA ASN A 58 -15.59 -2.84 6.82
C ASN A 58 -15.16 -4.30 6.93
N ASP A 59 -15.29 -5.12 5.88
CA ASP A 59 -14.78 -6.50 5.87
C ASP A 59 -13.26 -6.56 6.02
N ILE A 60 -12.55 -5.48 5.63
CA ILE A 60 -11.10 -5.35 5.73
C ILE A 60 -10.70 -4.49 6.93
N TYR A 61 -11.37 -3.33 7.12
CA TYR A 61 -10.86 -2.28 7.99
C TYR A 61 -11.59 -2.14 9.32
N ASN A 62 -12.57 -2.99 9.62
CA ASN A 62 -13.21 -2.96 10.93
C ASN A 62 -12.18 -3.16 12.05
N GLY A 63 -12.17 -2.24 13.02
CA GLY A 63 -11.21 -2.22 14.12
C GLY A 63 -9.84 -1.57 13.81
N TYR A 64 -9.66 -1.01 12.61
CA TYR A 64 -8.43 -0.28 12.25
C TYR A 64 -8.67 1.24 12.20
N GLY A 65 -7.76 2.00 12.81
CA GLY A 65 -7.79 3.47 12.80
C GLY A 65 -7.10 4.09 11.59
N ALA A 66 -6.14 3.36 10.99
CA ALA A 66 -5.41 3.80 9.81
C ALA A 66 -5.20 2.64 8.84
N CYS A 67 -4.99 2.96 7.53
CA CYS A 67 -4.56 2.00 6.52
C CYS A 67 -3.37 2.54 5.73
N LEU A 68 -2.40 1.67 5.48
CA LEU A 68 -1.12 2.03 4.88
C LEU A 68 -0.63 0.95 3.92
N ASP A 69 0.26 1.38 3.01
CA ASP A 69 0.96 0.49 2.11
C ASP A 69 0.02 -0.16 1.08
N PHE A 70 0.61 -0.96 0.22
CA PHE A 70 -0.11 -1.75 -0.78
C PHE A 70 -0.94 -2.87 -0.11
N PRO A 71 -2.17 -3.16 -0.58
CA PRO A 71 -2.89 -2.52 -1.68
C PRO A 71 -3.70 -1.28 -1.30
N SER A 72 -3.82 -0.96 0.00
CA SER A 72 -4.68 0.13 0.50
C SER A 72 -4.39 1.47 -0.18
N CYS A 73 -3.11 1.79 -0.40
CA CYS A 73 -2.72 3.05 -1.04
C CYS A 73 -3.32 3.21 -2.44
N ASN A 74 -3.51 2.13 -3.20
CA ASN A 74 -4.08 2.21 -4.56
C ASN A 74 -5.56 2.60 -4.58
N TYR A 75 -6.25 2.39 -3.45
CA TYR A 75 -7.69 2.65 -3.29
C TYR A 75 -7.96 3.89 -2.43
N TYR A 76 -6.97 4.80 -2.29
CA TYR A 76 -7.14 5.96 -1.42
C TYR A 76 -8.32 6.85 -1.80
N LYS A 77 -8.66 6.93 -3.11
CA LYS A 77 -9.79 7.72 -3.60
C LYS A 77 -11.15 7.14 -3.18
N GLU A 78 -11.28 5.82 -3.31
CA GLU A 78 -12.46 5.06 -2.87
C GLU A 78 -12.59 5.13 -1.34
N LEU A 79 -11.49 4.96 -0.63
CA LEU A 79 -11.43 5.07 0.82
C LEU A 79 -11.75 6.49 1.32
N MET A 80 -11.33 7.53 0.61
CA MET A 80 -11.71 8.91 0.93
C MET A 80 -13.21 9.18 0.77
N LYS A 81 -13.89 8.46 -0.13
CA LYS A 81 -15.36 8.53 -0.28
C LYS A 81 -16.06 7.80 0.84
N GLU A 82 -15.57 6.61 1.21
CA GLU A 82 -16.11 5.80 2.28
C GLU A 82 -15.90 6.44 3.67
N TYR A 83 -14.76 7.11 3.86
CA TYR A 83 -14.36 7.77 5.11
C TYR A 83 -14.12 9.27 4.88
N PRO A 84 -15.16 10.07 4.73
CA PRO A 84 -15.05 11.48 4.33
C PRO A 84 -14.27 12.36 5.31
N ASP A 85 -14.25 12.00 6.60
CA ASP A 85 -13.54 12.72 7.65
C ASP A 85 -12.08 12.28 7.84
N ALA A 86 -11.64 11.22 7.15
CA ALA A 86 -10.29 10.71 7.28
C ALA A 86 -9.26 11.69 6.70
N LYS A 87 -8.16 11.90 7.42
CA LYS A 87 -6.99 12.62 6.91
C LYS A 87 -6.20 11.70 5.97
N VAL A 88 -5.48 12.30 5.02
CA VAL A 88 -4.64 11.57 4.08
C VAL A 88 -3.18 11.90 4.35
N ILE A 89 -2.34 10.86 4.49
CA ILE A 89 -0.89 11.02 4.57
C ILE A 89 -0.27 10.46 3.29
N LEU A 90 0.46 11.30 2.57
CA LEU A 90 1.30 10.88 1.46
C LEU A 90 2.73 10.74 1.96
N THR A 91 3.18 9.52 2.23
CA THR A 91 4.59 9.30 2.52
C THR A 91 5.40 9.38 1.23
N ILE A 92 6.41 10.25 1.22
CA ILE A 92 7.31 10.44 0.10
C ILE A 92 8.74 10.04 0.44
N ARG A 93 9.54 9.86 -0.59
CA ARG A 93 10.97 9.58 -0.53
C ARG A 93 11.61 10.01 -1.84
N ASP A 94 12.90 10.32 -1.82
CA ASP A 94 13.70 10.48 -3.03
C ASP A 94 13.56 9.25 -3.95
N ALA A 95 13.33 9.49 -5.25
CA ALA A 95 12.96 8.42 -6.19
C ALA A 95 14.08 7.38 -6.40
N ASP A 96 15.34 7.79 -6.40
CA ASP A 96 16.47 6.87 -6.53
C ASP A 96 16.65 6.03 -5.28
N SER A 97 16.52 6.65 -4.10
CA SER A 97 16.55 5.97 -2.81
C SER A 97 15.38 5.00 -2.66
N TRP A 98 14.18 5.38 -3.16
CA TRP A 98 13.02 4.52 -3.20
C TRP A 98 13.27 3.30 -4.09
N MET A 99 13.79 3.50 -5.31
CA MET A 99 14.05 2.43 -6.27
C MET A 99 15.09 1.42 -5.74
N LYS A 100 16.16 1.92 -5.11
CA LYS A 100 17.15 1.06 -4.42
C LYS A 100 16.51 0.19 -3.35
N SER A 101 15.61 0.78 -2.53
CA SER A 101 14.90 0.05 -1.47
C SER A 101 13.88 -0.95 -2.01
N TRP A 102 13.22 -0.62 -3.13
CA TRP A 102 12.32 -1.52 -3.84
C TRP A 102 13.05 -2.74 -4.38
N ASN A 103 14.17 -2.53 -5.06
CA ASN A 103 15.01 -3.60 -5.60
C ASN A 103 15.57 -4.52 -4.52
N ALA A 104 15.98 -3.95 -3.39
CA ALA A 104 16.45 -4.72 -2.23
C ALA A 104 15.35 -5.66 -1.71
N LEU A 105 14.12 -5.14 -1.53
CA LEU A 105 12.95 -5.95 -1.11
C LEU A 105 12.65 -7.07 -2.11
N ASN A 106 12.62 -6.76 -3.42
CA ASN A 106 12.36 -7.77 -4.44
C ASN A 106 13.41 -8.88 -4.42
N ARG A 107 14.68 -8.53 -4.26
CA ARG A 107 15.76 -9.51 -4.14
C ARG A 107 15.57 -10.41 -2.93
N GLU A 108 15.20 -9.86 -1.77
CA GLU A 108 14.92 -10.64 -0.56
C GLU A 108 13.75 -11.61 -0.77
N ILE A 109 12.64 -11.11 -1.35
CA ILE A 109 11.46 -11.95 -1.62
C ILE A 109 11.80 -13.08 -2.60
N LEU A 110 12.49 -12.76 -3.72
CA LEU A 110 12.87 -13.74 -4.74
C LEU A 110 13.89 -14.76 -4.22
N ASN A 111 14.73 -14.41 -3.25
CA ASN A 111 15.68 -15.31 -2.63
C ASN A 111 15.08 -16.15 -1.49
N SER A 112 13.92 -15.77 -0.96
CA SER A 112 13.24 -16.50 0.10
C SER A 112 12.83 -17.90 -0.35
N ILE A 113 13.36 -18.94 0.29
CA ILE A 113 13.01 -20.35 0.03
C ILE A 113 11.52 -20.58 0.31
N ALA A 114 11.02 -20.02 1.41
CA ALA A 114 9.62 -20.11 1.78
C ALA A 114 8.71 -19.51 0.69
N PHE A 115 9.05 -18.30 0.18
CA PHE A 115 8.28 -17.68 -0.89
C PHE A 115 8.34 -18.50 -2.18
N LYS A 116 9.52 -19.00 -2.57
CA LYS A 116 9.69 -19.85 -3.77
C LYS A 116 8.84 -21.11 -3.72
N PHE A 117 8.74 -21.75 -2.56
CA PHE A 117 7.97 -22.98 -2.38
C PHE A 117 6.48 -22.70 -2.27
N PHE A 118 6.06 -21.91 -1.27
CA PHE A 118 4.64 -21.71 -0.97
C PHE A 118 3.89 -20.86 -2.00
N SER A 119 4.58 -19.98 -2.74
CA SER A 119 3.95 -19.21 -3.83
C SER A 119 3.53 -20.03 -5.05
N ARG A 120 3.90 -21.33 -5.10
CA ARG A 120 3.49 -22.28 -6.13
C ARG A 120 2.30 -23.14 -5.72
N ILE A 121 1.97 -23.19 -4.42
CA ILE A 121 0.91 -24.02 -3.88
C ILE A 121 -0.41 -23.23 -3.88
N PRO A 122 -1.40 -23.60 -4.72
CA PRO A 122 -2.68 -22.91 -4.79
C PRO A 122 -3.37 -22.80 -3.43
N GLY A 123 -3.97 -21.64 -3.15
CA GLY A 123 -4.73 -21.40 -1.92
C GLY A 123 -3.90 -21.03 -0.69
N THR A 124 -2.57 -21.01 -0.77
CA THR A 124 -1.73 -20.41 0.28
C THR A 124 -1.78 -18.87 0.21
N SER A 125 -1.52 -18.20 1.32
CA SER A 125 -1.42 -16.72 1.34
C SER A 125 -0.32 -16.21 0.40
N PHE A 126 0.80 -16.91 0.31
CA PHE A 126 1.90 -16.58 -0.60
C PHE A 126 1.51 -16.69 -2.08
N TYR A 127 0.74 -17.72 -2.45
CA TYR A 127 0.22 -17.88 -3.81
C TYR A 127 -0.73 -16.73 -4.18
N ILE A 128 -1.67 -16.43 -3.29
CA ILE A 128 -2.63 -15.34 -3.49
C ILE A 128 -1.89 -14.01 -3.59
N GLN A 129 -0.94 -13.76 -2.69
CA GLN A 129 -0.14 -12.53 -2.71
C GLN A 129 0.69 -12.38 -3.97
N LYS A 130 1.31 -13.45 -4.47
CA LYS A 130 2.04 -13.41 -5.75
C LYS A 130 1.13 -13.00 -6.90
N LYS A 131 -0.11 -13.53 -6.94
CA LYS A 131 -1.10 -13.11 -7.95
C LYS A 131 -1.47 -11.65 -7.81
N ILE A 132 -1.77 -11.20 -6.59
CA ILE A 132 -2.08 -9.79 -6.30
C ILE A 132 -0.91 -8.88 -6.73
N HIS A 133 0.32 -9.24 -6.37
CA HIS A 133 1.52 -8.49 -6.74
C HIS A 133 1.69 -8.38 -8.27
N ASN A 134 1.56 -9.51 -8.97
CA ASN A 134 1.71 -9.54 -10.42
C ASN A 134 0.65 -8.69 -11.13
N GLU A 135 -0.59 -8.69 -10.67
CA GLU A 135 -1.66 -7.91 -11.30
C GLU A 135 -1.61 -6.44 -10.90
N ALA A 136 -1.61 -6.16 -9.61
CA ALA A 136 -1.85 -4.81 -9.12
C ALA A 136 -0.57 -3.96 -8.97
N ILE A 137 0.61 -4.56 -9.08
CA ILE A 137 1.88 -3.82 -9.11
C ILE A 137 2.49 -3.89 -10.50
N LEU A 138 2.74 -5.09 -11.02
CA LEU A 138 3.50 -5.29 -12.25
C LEU A 138 2.63 -5.32 -13.52
N GLY A 139 1.32 -5.54 -13.40
CA GLY A 139 0.39 -5.63 -14.53
C GLY A 139 0.22 -4.32 -15.28
N GLN A 140 -0.35 -4.37 -16.48
CA GLN A 140 -0.59 -3.20 -17.34
C GLN A 140 -1.46 -2.14 -16.68
N ASN A 141 -2.41 -2.56 -15.83
CA ASN A 141 -3.27 -1.66 -15.05
C ASN A 141 -2.78 -1.50 -13.60
N GLY A 142 -1.61 -2.05 -13.29
CA GLY A 142 -1.01 -1.99 -11.95
C GLY A 142 -0.26 -0.68 -11.71
N MET A 143 0.37 -0.60 -10.53
CA MET A 143 1.14 0.58 -10.10
C MET A 143 2.24 0.96 -11.09
N PHE A 144 2.92 -0.02 -11.68
CA PHE A 144 4.02 0.19 -12.62
C PHE A 144 3.57 0.19 -14.09
N LYS A 145 2.27 0.06 -14.35
CA LYS A 145 1.70 0.07 -15.71
C LYS A 145 2.43 -0.86 -16.69
N GLY A 146 2.87 -2.02 -16.22
CA GLY A 146 3.62 -2.99 -16.99
C GLY A 146 5.07 -2.61 -17.29
N HIS A 147 5.56 -1.47 -16.80
CA HIS A 147 6.95 -1.08 -16.97
C HIS A 147 7.90 -2.04 -16.24
N LYS A 148 9.01 -2.36 -16.90
CA LYS A 148 10.11 -3.20 -16.36
C LYS A 148 11.42 -2.42 -16.21
N ASN A 149 11.53 -1.28 -16.87
CA ASN A 149 12.67 -0.41 -16.82
C ASN A 149 12.59 0.47 -15.57
N GLU A 150 13.68 0.56 -14.81
CA GLU A 150 13.74 1.29 -13.53
C GLU A 150 13.39 2.77 -13.69
N GLU A 151 13.85 3.41 -14.77
CA GLU A 151 13.57 4.82 -15.02
C GLU A 151 12.07 5.07 -15.20
N ASN A 152 11.40 4.22 -15.97
CA ASN A 152 9.96 4.32 -16.16
C ASN A 152 9.19 4.05 -14.86
N ILE A 153 9.64 3.10 -14.03
CA ILE A 153 9.04 2.81 -12.72
C ILE A 153 9.22 3.99 -11.77
N LYS A 154 10.41 4.63 -11.75
CA LYS A 154 10.65 5.86 -10.99
C LYS A 154 9.71 7.00 -11.43
N ASN A 155 9.55 7.16 -12.74
CA ASN A 155 8.64 8.15 -13.29
C ASN A 155 7.18 7.90 -12.87
N GLU A 156 6.71 6.65 -12.82
CA GLU A 156 5.37 6.33 -12.32
C GLU A 156 5.26 6.61 -10.80
N PHE A 157 6.29 6.37 -10.02
CA PHE A 157 6.33 6.75 -8.60
C PHE A 157 6.21 8.27 -8.39
N ILE A 158 6.94 9.07 -9.18
CA ILE A 158 6.87 10.53 -9.13
C ILE A 158 5.47 11.02 -9.52
N LYS A 159 4.95 10.53 -10.66
CA LYS A 159 3.60 10.87 -11.14
C LYS A 159 2.51 10.49 -10.14
N TRP A 160 2.68 9.37 -9.44
CA TRP A 160 1.76 8.97 -8.38
C TRP A 160 1.72 10.03 -7.28
N ASN A 161 2.88 10.42 -6.74
CA ASN A 161 2.97 11.41 -5.69
C ASN A 161 2.34 12.75 -6.12
N GLU A 162 2.64 13.23 -7.32
CA GLU A 162 2.04 14.43 -7.90
C GLU A 162 0.52 14.31 -8.03
N SER A 163 0.04 13.15 -8.47
CA SER A 163 -1.39 12.89 -8.64
C SER A 163 -2.15 12.93 -7.31
N VAL A 164 -1.55 12.41 -6.23
CA VAL A 164 -2.12 12.45 -4.89
C VAL A 164 -2.16 13.88 -4.37
N ILE A 165 -1.07 14.62 -4.51
CA ILE A 165 -0.99 16.05 -4.10
C ILE A 165 -2.04 16.89 -4.83
N LYS A 166 -2.26 16.62 -6.11
CA LYS A 166 -3.26 17.32 -6.92
C LYS A 166 -4.70 16.95 -6.55
N TYR A 167 -4.95 15.69 -6.18
CA TYR A 167 -6.30 15.19 -5.96
C TYR A 167 -6.82 15.48 -4.56
N VAL A 168 -5.98 15.34 -3.53
CA VAL A 168 -6.41 15.44 -2.12
C VAL A 168 -6.50 16.91 -1.71
N PRO A 169 -7.63 17.35 -1.11
CA PRO A 169 -7.74 18.71 -0.56
C PRO A 169 -6.62 19.03 0.43
N LYS A 170 -6.08 20.25 0.37
CA LYS A 170 -4.92 20.66 1.18
C LYS A 170 -5.15 20.56 2.68
N ASP A 171 -6.37 20.82 3.15
CA ASP A 171 -6.78 20.72 4.55
C ASP A 171 -6.88 19.28 5.08
N ARG A 172 -6.87 18.29 4.15
CA ARG A 172 -6.89 16.86 4.46
C ARG A 172 -5.56 16.16 4.21
N LEU A 173 -4.60 16.79 3.52
CA LEU A 173 -3.35 16.17 3.07
C LEU A 173 -2.18 16.56 3.94
N LEU A 174 -1.46 15.58 4.45
CA LEU A 174 -0.10 15.71 4.96
C LEU A 174 0.87 15.01 3.99
N VAL A 175 1.79 15.78 3.38
CA VAL A 175 2.95 15.22 2.67
C VAL A 175 4.07 15.03 3.70
N TYR A 176 4.58 13.80 3.81
CA TYR A 176 5.41 13.40 4.94
C TYR A 176 6.62 12.57 4.53
N GLU A 177 7.79 12.96 4.99
CA GLU A 177 8.98 12.10 4.98
C GLU A 177 9.26 11.57 6.39
N ILE A 178 9.68 10.32 6.50
CA ILE A 178 9.98 9.71 7.83
C ILE A 178 11.06 10.48 8.59
N LYS A 179 11.98 11.14 7.89
CA LYS A 179 13.02 11.96 8.52
C LYS A 179 12.48 13.21 9.23
N ASP A 180 11.25 13.64 8.92
CA ASP A 180 10.60 14.82 9.54
C ASP A 180 10.20 14.56 11.00
N GLY A 181 10.30 13.29 11.45
CA GLY A 181 10.04 12.92 12.83
C GLY A 181 8.57 12.97 13.21
N TRP A 182 8.28 13.18 14.49
CA TRP A 182 6.93 13.12 15.05
C TRP A 182 6.12 14.40 14.90
N GLU A 183 6.79 15.52 14.80
CA GLU A 183 6.18 16.87 14.88
C GLU A 183 5.03 17.08 13.87
N PRO A 184 5.13 16.63 12.60
CA PRO A 184 4.03 16.80 11.65
C PRO A 184 2.84 15.88 11.87
N LEU A 185 2.99 14.80 12.64
CA LEU A 185 1.96 13.78 12.85
C LEU A 185 1.00 14.16 13.97
#